data_00df59d8e3cf8f9a8ac693396c7a56e1
#
_entry.id   00df59d8e3cf8f9a8ac693396c7a56e1
#
_cell.length_a   1.000
_cell.length_b   1.000
_cell.length_c   1.000
_cell.angle_alpha   90.00
_cell.angle_beta   90.00
_cell.angle_gamma   90.00
#
_symmetry.space_group_name_H-M   'P 1'
#
loop_
_entity.id
_entity.type
_entity.pdbx_description
1 polymer ?
#
loop_
_entity_poly.entity_id
_entity_poly.type
_entity_poly.pdbx_seq_one_letter_code
_entity_poly.pdbx_strand_id
1 'polypeptide(L)'
;CLLVAKDSSIQSGGDLKVGVHKVVVKLATTGHQWARAALPGIEMAVLDTSAACALEVAQGKADAFIYDQISIYRHWRADEARTRPILHPIREETWAVGLRKADTELITEVNAFLADYRAKGKFDELAERYMAGEKAAFEAMGVPFIFH
;
A
#
# COMPACT_ATOMS: atom_id res chain seq x y z
N CYS A 1 4.12 -0.02 -1.44
CA CYS A 1 4.08 0.54 -2.80
C CYS A 1 4.34 2.04 -2.78
N LEU A 2 4.54 2.66 -3.94
CA LEU A 2 4.80 4.09 -4.06
C LEU A 2 3.83 4.76 -5.05
N LEU A 3 3.45 5.99 -4.76
CA LEU A 3 2.95 6.95 -5.74
C LEU A 3 4.04 7.98 -5.97
N VAL A 4 4.39 8.25 -7.21
CA VAL A 4 5.42 9.24 -7.58
C VAL A 4 4.88 10.20 -8.63
N ALA A 5 5.55 11.33 -8.86
CA ALA A 5 5.21 12.21 -9.97
C ALA A 5 5.33 11.47 -11.32
N LYS A 6 4.55 11.90 -12.32
CA LYS A 6 4.47 11.23 -13.64
C LYS A 6 5.81 11.06 -14.30
N ASP A 7 6.65 12.08 -14.22
CA ASP A 7 7.98 12.20 -14.83
C ASP A 7 9.14 11.84 -13.88
N SER A 8 8.82 11.32 -12.67
CA SER A 8 9.81 10.91 -11.69
C SER A 8 10.75 9.83 -12.22
N SER A 9 12.03 9.93 -11.89
CA SER A 9 13.03 8.90 -12.19
C SER A 9 13.00 7.70 -11.22
N ILE A 10 12.24 7.79 -10.11
CA ILE A 10 12.09 6.71 -9.14
C ILE A 10 11.33 5.56 -9.78
N GLN A 11 11.91 4.35 -9.78
CA GLN A 11 11.30 3.13 -10.33
C GLN A 11 11.00 2.08 -9.26
N SER A 12 11.60 2.22 -8.07
CA SER A 12 11.47 1.27 -6.96
C SER A 12 11.71 1.95 -5.62
N GLY A 13 11.39 1.25 -4.52
CA GLY A 13 11.76 1.71 -3.16
C GLY A 13 13.27 1.84 -2.95
N GLY A 14 14.08 1.09 -3.70
CA GLY A 14 15.55 1.16 -3.65
C GLY A 14 16.15 2.43 -4.23
N ASP A 15 15.37 3.20 -5.00
CA ASP A 15 15.83 4.47 -5.57
C ASP A 15 15.68 5.64 -4.59
N LEU A 16 14.95 5.45 -3.48
CA LEU A 16 14.79 6.49 -2.46
C LEU A 16 16.10 6.72 -1.69
N LYS A 17 16.64 7.93 -1.78
CA LYS A 17 17.94 8.31 -1.19
C LYS A 17 17.79 9.43 -0.19
N VAL A 18 18.40 9.26 0.98
CA VAL A 18 18.53 10.29 2.02
C VAL A 18 19.30 11.50 1.48
N GLY A 19 18.82 12.69 1.79
CA GLY A 19 19.43 13.95 1.33
C GLY A 19 19.14 14.31 -0.13
N VAL A 20 18.43 13.45 -0.87
CA VAL A 20 18.03 13.67 -2.27
C VAL A 20 16.52 13.74 -2.40
N HIS A 21 15.80 12.78 -1.79
CA HIS A 21 14.37 12.66 -1.94
C HIS A 21 13.63 12.99 -0.63
N LYS A 22 12.45 13.55 -0.80
CA LYS A 22 11.48 13.78 0.24
C LYS A 22 10.33 12.79 0.08
N VAL A 23 10.00 12.05 1.13
CA VAL A 23 8.86 11.15 1.13
C VAL A 23 7.69 11.73 1.94
N VAL A 24 6.49 11.32 1.60
CA VAL A 24 5.30 11.58 2.41
C VAL A 24 4.68 10.26 2.84
N VAL A 25 4.17 10.20 4.06
CA VAL A 25 3.56 9.01 4.66
C VAL A 25 2.31 9.40 5.44
N LYS A 26 1.36 8.49 5.51
CA LYS A 26 0.20 8.65 6.39
C LYS A 26 0.59 8.28 7.82
N LEU A 27 0.22 9.13 8.78
CA LEU A 27 0.49 8.93 10.21
C LEU A 27 0.01 7.55 10.70
N ALA A 28 0.83 6.93 11.56
CA ALA A 28 0.55 5.66 12.25
C ALA A 28 0.28 4.44 11.34
N THR A 29 0.80 4.46 10.11
CA THR A 29 0.72 3.32 9.18
C THR A 29 2.01 2.50 9.16
N THR A 30 1.94 1.29 8.60
CA THR A 30 3.11 0.43 8.39
C THR A 30 4.11 1.07 7.43
N GLY A 31 3.64 1.80 6.42
CA GLY A 31 4.49 2.59 5.52
C GLY A 31 5.28 3.69 6.26
N HIS A 32 4.65 4.36 7.24
CA HIS A 32 5.34 5.33 8.11
C HIS A 32 6.42 4.64 8.96
N GLN A 33 6.09 3.50 9.57
CA GLN A 33 7.06 2.74 10.37
C GLN A 33 8.22 2.23 9.53
N TRP A 34 7.92 1.70 8.34
CA TRP A 34 8.94 1.24 7.40
C TRP A 34 9.88 2.37 6.97
N ALA A 35 9.35 3.52 6.58
CA ALA A 35 10.16 4.65 6.14
C ALA A 35 11.12 5.13 7.25
N ARG A 36 10.65 5.18 8.49
CA ARG A 36 11.50 5.53 9.65
C ARG A 36 12.63 4.53 9.89
N ALA A 37 12.36 3.25 9.69
CA ALA A 37 13.34 2.18 9.94
C ALA A 37 14.32 1.98 8.78
N ALA A 38 13.82 2.02 7.55
CA ALA A 38 14.59 1.68 6.35
C ALA A 38 15.31 2.91 5.72
N LEU A 39 14.82 4.11 5.97
CA LEU A 39 15.33 5.36 5.40
C LEU A 39 15.69 6.39 6.50
N PRO A 40 16.57 6.03 7.45
CA PRO A 40 16.91 6.95 8.56
C PRO A 40 17.52 8.25 8.01
N GLY A 41 16.93 9.38 8.41
CA GLY A 41 17.39 10.71 7.98
C GLY A 41 16.81 11.19 6.64
N ILE A 42 15.93 10.44 5.98
CA ILE A 42 15.21 10.95 4.81
C ILE A 42 14.27 12.09 5.22
N GLU A 43 14.15 13.12 4.39
CA GLU A 43 13.13 14.16 4.61
C GLU A 43 11.74 13.54 4.48
N MET A 44 10.93 13.64 5.55
CA MET A 44 9.64 12.96 5.63
C MET A 44 8.53 13.91 6.09
N ALA A 45 7.52 14.07 5.25
CA ALA A 45 6.26 14.68 5.66
C ALA A 45 5.31 13.60 6.20
N VAL A 46 4.67 13.87 7.34
CA VAL A 46 3.72 12.93 7.96
C VAL A 46 2.36 13.62 8.03
N LEU A 47 1.36 13.06 7.36
CA LEU A 47 0.02 13.63 7.23
C LEU A 47 -1.06 12.66 7.72
N ASP A 48 -2.22 13.20 8.05
CA ASP A 48 -3.32 12.42 8.65
C ASP A 48 -4.13 11.61 7.64
N THR A 49 -4.15 12.02 6.36
CA THR A 49 -4.97 11.36 5.34
C THR A 49 -4.14 10.93 4.13
N SER A 50 -4.51 9.80 3.53
CA SER A 50 -3.86 9.32 2.29
C SER A 50 -4.11 10.25 1.10
N ALA A 51 -5.26 10.93 1.08
CA ALA A 51 -5.57 11.90 0.03
C ALA A 51 -4.63 13.12 0.10
N ALA A 52 -4.33 13.63 1.29
CA ALA A 52 -3.36 14.72 1.47
C ALA A 52 -1.95 14.28 1.05
N CYS A 53 -1.54 13.04 1.39
CA CYS A 53 -0.25 12.49 0.95
C CYS A 53 -0.15 12.41 -0.58
N ALA A 54 -1.18 11.90 -1.25
CA ALA A 54 -1.19 11.82 -2.71
C ALA A 54 -1.13 13.21 -3.36
N LEU A 55 -1.81 14.20 -2.76
CA LEU A 55 -1.80 15.58 -3.25
C LEU A 55 -0.40 16.23 -3.11
N GLU A 56 0.35 15.94 -2.06
CA GLU A 56 1.74 16.41 -1.90
C GLU A 56 2.63 15.96 -3.06
N VAL A 57 2.48 14.69 -3.51
CA VAL A 57 3.20 14.18 -4.68
C VAL A 57 2.71 14.86 -5.96
N ALA A 58 1.39 14.95 -6.16
CA ALA A 58 0.81 15.55 -7.36
C ALA A 58 1.16 17.05 -7.52
N GLN A 59 1.49 17.72 -6.42
CA GLN A 59 1.93 19.13 -6.39
C GLN A 59 3.45 19.29 -6.42
N GLY A 60 4.23 18.22 -6.50
CA GLY A 60 5.69 18.25 -6.50
C GLY A 60 6.31 18.66 -5.14
N LYS A 61 5.55 18.55 -4.04
CA LYS A 61 6.02 18.88 -2.69
C LYS A 61 6.68 17.68 -1.98
N ALA A 62 6.47 16.48 -2.49
CA ALA A 62 7.16 15.25 -2.11
C ALA A 62 7.43 14.41 -3.35
N ASP A 63 8.52 13.65 -3.34
CA ASP A 63 8.93 12.80 -4.47
C ASP A 63 8.17 11.47 -4.51
N ALA A 64 7.81 10.93 -3.34
CA ALA A 64 7.11 9.67 -3.24
C ALA A 64 6.16 9.61 -2.04
N PHE A 65 4.97 9.04 -2.22
CA PHE A 65 4.06 8.62 -1.16
C PHE A 65 4.17 7.10 -0.98
N ILE A 66 4.44 6.67 0.26
CA ILE A 66 4.60 5.26 0.64
C ILE A 66 3.31 4.78 1.30
N TYR A 67 2.60 3.84 0.66
CA TYR A 67 1.34 3.34 1.20
C TYR A 67 0.98 1.95 0.67
N ASP A 68 -0.22 1.45 1.02
CA ASP A 68 -0.72 0.17 0.54
C ASP A 68 -1.05 0.18 -0.97
N GLN A 69 -0.99 -0.99 -1.57
CA GLN A 69 -1.08 -1.19 -3.01
C GLN A 69 -2.40 -0.70 -3.62
N ILE A 70 -3.53 -1.03 -3.00
CA ILE A 70 -4.86 -0.66 -3.50
C ILE A 70 -5.09 0.85 -3.41
N SER A 71 -4.70 1.47 -2.30
CA SER A 71 -4.83 2.91 -2.13
C SER A 71 -3.93 3.68 -3.11
N ILE A 72 -2.69 3.25 -3.32
CA ILE A 72 -1.79 3.84 -4.33
C ILE A 72 -2.41 3.74 -5.72
N TYR A 73 -2.96 2.59 -6.10
CA TYR A 73 -3.65 2.43 -7.36
C TYR A 73 -4.83 3.41 -7.50
N ARG A 74 -5.69 3.51 -6.48
CA ARG A 74 -6.85 4.42 -6.50
C ARG A 74 -6.46 5.89 -6.56
N HIS A 75 -5.42 6.31 -5.83
CA HIS A 75 -4.91 7.68 -5.90
C HIS A 75 -4.32 8.00 -7.27
N TRP A 76 -3.59 7.06 -7.88
CA TRP A 76 -3.11 7.21 -9.25
C TRP A 76 -4.27 7.37 -10.23
N ARG A 77 -5.28 6.48 -10.19
CA ARG A 77 -6.46 6.56 -11.06
C ARG A 77 -7.22 7.88 -10.95
N ALA A 78 -7.19 8.48 -9.77
CA ALA A 78 -7.80 9.80 -9.57
C ALA A 78 -6.98 10.96 -10.16
N ASP A 79 -5.68 10.75 -10.44
CA ASP A 79 -4.79 11.80 -10.97
C ASP A 79 -3.66 11.22 -11.85
N GLU A 80 -4.03 10.48 -12.88
CA GLU A 80 -3.10 9.87 -13.85
C GLU A 80 -2.30 10.89 -14.68
N ALA A 81 -2.80 12.12 -14.75
CA ALA A 81 -2.13 13.18 -15.49
C ALA A 81 -0.82 13.61 -14.80
N ARG A 82 -0.79 13.61 -13.46
CA ARG A 82 0.33 14.14 -12.66
C ARG A 82 1.12 13.08 -11.91
N THR A 83 0.56 11.87 -11.73
CA THR A 83 1.17 10.83 -10.92
C THR A 83 1.35 9.51 -11.67
N ARG A 84 2.20 8.64 -11.12
CA ARG A 84 2.46 7.28 -11.59
C ARG A 84 2.60 6.33 -10.39
N PRO A 85 2.00 5.13 -10.43
CA PRO A 85 2.13 4.15 -9.36
C PRO A 85 3.35 3.26 -9.58
N ILE A 86 3.94 2.80 -8.49
CA ILE A 86 4.90 1.69 -8.44
C ILE A 86 4.27 0.63 -7.54
N LEU A 87 3.61 -0.36 -8.15
CA LEU A 87 2.76 -1.33 -7.47
C LEU A 87 3.49 -2.60 -7.03
N HIS A 88 4.76 -2.77 -7.42
CA HIS A 88 5.59 -3.82 -6.83
C HIS A 88 5.86 -3.47 -5.36
N PRO A 89 5.56 -4.38 -4.42
CA PRO A 89 5.69 -4.10 -3.00
C PRO A 89 7.16 -3.84 -2.63
N ILE A 90 7.39 -2.76 -1.87
CA ILE A 90 8.69 -2.50 -1.22
C ILE A 90 8.87 -3.38 0.02
N ARG A 91 7.75 -3.86 0.57
CA ARG A 91 7.66 -4.82 1.65
C ARG A 91 6.31 -5.53 1.56
N GLU A 92 6.31 -6.83 1.69
CA GLU A 92 5.10 -7.62 1.83
C GLU A 92 4.66 -7.65 3.29
N GLU A 93 3.36 -7.57 3.52
CA GLU A 93 2.75 -7.58 4.84
C GLU A 93 1.48 -8.44 4.81
N THR A 94 1.19 -9.07 5.95
CA THR A 94 -0.03 -9.86 6.12
C THR A 94 -1.06 -9.06 6.91
N TRP A 95 -2.27 -8.99 6.42
CA TRP A 95 -3.39 -8.47 7.21
C TRP A 95 -3.83 -9.48 8.24
N ALA A 96 -4.13 -9.01 9.43
CA ALA A 96 -4.55 -9.86 10.53
C ALA A 96 -5.73 -9.27 11.29
N VAL A 97 -6.54 -10.14 11.88
CA VAL A 97 -7.61 -9.74 12.82
C VAL A 97 -6.99 -9.59 14.20
N GLY A 98 -7.13 -8.38 14.78
CA GLY A 98 -6.68 -8.10 16.14
C GLY A 98 -7.68 -8.62 17.17
N LEU A 99 -7.23 -9.51 18.07
CA LEU A 99 -8.02 -10.08 19.16
C LEU A 99 -7.28 -9.92 20.48
N ARG A 100 -8.01 -9.95 21.62
CA ARG A 100 -7.39 -9.96 22.94
C ARG A 100 -6.62 -11.28 23.13
N LYS A 101 -5.40 -11.19 23.65
CA LYS A 101 -4.55 -12.39 23.87
C LYS A 101 -5.18 -13.45 24.77
N ALA A 102 -6.06 -13.04 25.69
CA ALA A 102 -6.75 -13.94 26.60
C ALA A 102 -7.88 -14.75 25.93
N ASP A 103 -8.40 -14.30 24.78
CA ASP A 103 -9.52 -14.93 24.08
C ASP A 103 -9.03 -16.09 23.18
N THR A 104 -8.32 -17.06 23.78
CA THR A 104 -7.64 -18.13 23.04
C THR A 104 -8.58 -19.01 22.23
N GLU A 105 -9.77 -19.26 22.72
CA GLU A 105 -10.82 -20.03 22.02
C GLU A 105 -11.26 -19.29 20.75
N LEU A 106 -11.61 -18.00 20.88
CA LEU A 106 -11.97 -17.15 19.73
C LEU A 106 -10.84 -17.03 18.70
N ILE A 107 -9.59 -16.90 19.17
CA ILE A 107 -8.42 -16.88 18.27
C ILE A 107 -8.35 -18.18 17.45
N THR A 108 -8.59 -19.33 18.08
CA THR A 108 -8.57 -20.63 17.41
C THR A 108 -9.69 -20.73 16.39
N GLU A 109 -10.91 -20.33 16.74
CA GLU A 109 -12.08 -20.34 15.84
C GLU A 109 -11.87 -19.41 14.63
N VAL A 110 -11.40 -18.17 14.85
CA VAL A 110 -11.15 -17.21 13.77
C VAL A 110 -10.07 -17.72 12.82
N ASN A 111 -8.99 -18.29 13.35
CA ASN A 111 -7.93 -18.85 12.50
C ASN A 111 -8.42 -20.05 11.68
N ALA A 112 -9.22 -20.96 12.29
CA ALA A 112 -9.82 -22.08 11.57
C ALA A 112 -10.77 -21.61 10.47
N PHE A 113 -11.62 -20.62 10.76
CA PHE A 113 -12.51 -19.99 9.78
C PHE A 113 -11.73 -19.39 8.60
N LEU A 114 -10.70 -18.58 8.88
CA LEU A 114 -9.90 -17.94 7.82
C LEU A 114 -9.16 -18.97 6.95
N ALA A 115 -8.67 -20.06 7.54
CA ALA A 115 -8.04 -21.15 6.81
C ALA A 115 -9.04 -21.87 5.86
N ASP A 116 -10.23 -22.20 6.37
CA ASP A 116 -11.32 -22.82 5.57
C ASP A 116 -11.79 -21.86 4.46
N TYR A 117 -11.98 -20.59 4.80
CA TYR A 117 -12.42 -19.55 3.87
C TYR A 117 -11.43 -19.37 2.70
N ARG A 118 -10.12 -19.39 2.99
CA ARG A 118 -9.06 -19.36 1.97
C ARG A 118 -9.08 -20.63 1.12
N ALA A 119 -9.15 -21.80 1.75
CA ALA A 119 -9.15 -23.08 1.05
C ALA A 119 -10.35 -23.23 0.07
N LYS A 120 -11.47 -22.57 0.36
CA LYS A 120 -12.67 -22.53 -0.50
C LYS A 120 -12.64 -21.43 -1.56
N GLY A 121 -11.57 -20.68 -1.72
CA GLY A 121 -11.47 -19.58 -2.69
C GLY A 121 -12.38 -18.38 -2.39
N LYS A 122 -12.85 -18.25 -1.16
CA LYS A 122 -13.82 -17.19 -0.79
C LYS A 122 -13.24 -15.79 -0.80
N PHE A 123 -11.94 -15.64 -0.66
CA PHE A 123 -11.27 -14.33 -0.85
C PHE A 123 -11.31 -13.88 -2.30
N ASP A 124 -11.19 -14.80 -3.27
CA ASP A 124 -11.37 -14.48 -4.69
C ASP A 124 -12.80 -14.06 -5.00
N GLU A 125 -13.80 -14.72 -4.43
CA GLU A 125 -15.21 -14.32 -4.57
C GLU A 125 -15.44 -12.90 -4.01
N LEU A 126 -14.79 -12.54 -2.88
CA LEU A 126 -14.86 -11.18 -2.34
C LEU A 126 -14.17 -10.16 -3.26
N ALA A 127 -13.02 -10.52 -3.82
CA ALA A 127 -12.32 -9.68 -4.78
C ALA A 127 -13.20 -9.41 -6.02
N GLU A 128 -13.81 -10.44 -6.59
CA GLU A 128 -14.73 -10.28 -7.71
C GLU A 128 -15.94 -9.41 -7.36
N ARG A 129 -16.49 -9.58 -6.16
CA ARG A 129 -17.68 -8.86 -5.74
C ARG A 129 -17.43 -7.36 -5.46
N TYR A 130 -16.29 -7.03 -4.87
CA TYR A 130 -16.04 -5.69 -4.33
C TYR A 130 -14.92 -4.92 -5.02
N MET A 131 -14.05 -5.60 -5.77
CA MET A 131 -12.85 -5.04 -6.38
C MET A 131 -12.56 -5.63 -7.77
N ALA A 132 -13.60 -6.01 -8.52
CA ALA A 132 -13.44 -6.62 -9.86
C ALA A 132 -12.62 -5.72 -10.80
N GLY A 133 -12.84 -4.41 -10.77
CA GLY A 133 -12.11 -3.45 -11.60
C GLY A 133 -10.64 -3.37 -11.25
N GLU A 134 -10.31 -3.31 -9.95
CA GLU A 134 -8.93 -3.32 -9.47
C GLU A 134 -8.25 -4.65 -9.80
N LYS A 135 -8.92 -5.79 -9.54
CA LYS A 135 -8.38 -7.12 -9.84
C LYS A 135 -8.02 -7.26 -11.32
N ALA A 136 -8.93 -6.91 -12.22
CA ALA A 136 -8.69 -6.96 -13.67
C ALA A 136 -7.56 -6.01 -14.10
N ALA A 137 -7.46 -4.82 -13.52
CA ALA A 137 -6.40 -3.89 -13.81
C ALA A 137 -5.02 -4.38 -13.35
N PHE A 138 -4.94 -4.99 -12.17
CA PHE A 138 -3.70 -5.58 -11.64
C PHE A 138 -3.25 -6.76 -12.50
N GLU A 139 -4.18 -7.62 -12.90
CA GLU A 139 -3.92 -8.73 -13.83
C GLU A 139 -3.36 -8.22 -15.17
N ALA A 140 -4.00 -7.19 -15.76
CA ALA A 140 -3.53 -6.57 -17.00
C ALA A 140 -2.13 -5.94 -16.89
N MET A 141 -1.75 -5.47 -15.70
CA MET A 141 -0.42 -4.91 -15.42
C MET A 141 0.61 -5.97 -15.01
N GLY A 142 0.24 -7.24 -14.87
CA GLY A 142 1.12 -8.31 -14.39
C GLY A 142 1.55 -8.13 -12.93
N VAL A 143 0.73 -7.46 -12.11
CA VAL A 143 1.01 -7.21 -10.69
C VAL A 143 0.15 -8.12 -9.84
N PRO A 144 0.71 -8.86 -8.85
CA PRO A 144 -0.08 -9.70 -7.96
C PRO A 144 -1.14 -8.89 -7.21
N PHE A 145 -2.36 -9.41 -7.17
CA PHE A 145 -3.44 -8.83 -6.38
C PHE A 145 -3.34 -9.26 -4.91
N ILE A 146 -3.90 -8.47 -3.99
CA ILE A 146 -3.77 -8.67 -2.52
C ILE A 146 -4.33 -10.01 -1.99
N PHE A 147 -5.25 -10.62 -2.69
CA PHE A 147 -5.83 -11.94 -2.35
C PHE A 147 -5.25 -13.00 -3.28
N HIS A 148 -4.13 -13.58 -2.90
CA HIS A 148 -3.46 -14.67 -3.60
C HIS A 148 -2.95 -15.73 -2.60
#